data_7442a381a0b05e0f1f9fc652e65a84cb
#
_entry.id   7442a381a0b05e0f1f9fc652e65a84cb
#
_cell.length_a   1.000
_cell.length_b   1.000
_cell.length_c   1.000
_cell.angle_alpha   90.00
_cell.angle_beta   90.00
_cell.angle_gamma   90.00
#
_symmetry.space_group_name_H-M   'P 1'
#
loop_
_entity.id
_entity.type
_entity.pdbx_description
1 polymer ?
#
loop_
_entity_poly.entity_id
_entity_poly.type
_entity_poly.pdbx_seq_one_letter_code
_entity_poly.pdbx_strand_id
1 'polypeptide(L)' 'MKVRILVSLKPGVLDPQGRAVHHALEGLGFKGVEDVRVGRVIELEVAEGTGDESLREMCEKLLANMVIENYRIEKLETA' A
#
# COMPACT_ATOMS: atom_id res chain seq x y z
N MET A 1 -0.35 -9.21 18.00
CA MET A 1 -0.99 -9.49 16.70
C MET A 1 -0.32 -8.64 15.62
N LYS A 2 0.03 -9.28 14.53
CA LYS A 2 0.65 -8.57 13.42
C LYS A 2 -0.40 -8.12 12.42
N VAL A 3 -0.29 -6.86 12.01
CA VAL A 3 -1.21 -6.26 11.02
C VAL A 3 -0.38 -5.65 9.92
N ARG A 4 -0.81 -5.85 8.68
CA ARG A 4 -0.16 -5.26 7.51
C ARG A 4 -1.11 -4.28 6.86
N ILE A 5 -0.62 -3.06 6.64
CA ILE A 5 -1.39 -2.01 5.97
C ILE A 5 -0.79 -1.83 4.57
N LEU A 6 -1.61 -2.05 3.55
CA LEU A 6 -1.18 -1.83 2.17
C LEU A 6 -1.74 -0.50 1.71
N VAL A 7 -0.84 0.41 1.34
CA VAL A 7 -1.21 1.76 0.92
C VAL A 7 -0.84 1.94 -0.55
N SER A 8 -1.80 2.40 -1.34
CA SER A 8 -1.59 2.61 -2.77
C SER A 8 -2.27 3.90 -3.21
N LEU A 9 -1.81 4.47 -4.32
CA LEU A 9 -2.42 5.65 -4.90
C LEU A 9 -3.80 5.32 -5.47
N LYS A 10 -4.73 6.24 -5.34
CA LYS A 10 -6.06 6.11 -5.94
C LYS A 10 -5.95 6.08 -7.46
N PRO A 11 -6.89 5.41 -8.14
CA PRO A 11 -6.94 5.45 -9.61
C PRO A 11 -7.00 6.90 -10.10
N GLY A 12 -6.27 7.20 -11.16
CA GLY A 12 -6.21 8.53 -11.72
C GLY A 12 -5.17 9.47 -11.11
N VAL A 13 -4.58 9.10 -9.98
CA VAL A 13 -3.47 9.87 -9.40
C VAL A 13 -2.18 9.46 -10.11
N LEU A 14 -1.38 10.45 -10.52
CA LEU A 14 -0.10 10.19 -11.16
C LEU A 14 0.85 9.47 -10.20
N ASP A 15 1.55 8.49 -10.74
CA ASP A 15 2.53 7.71 -10.00
C ASP A 15 3.90 7.81 -10.70
N PRO A 16 4.71 8.82 -10.34
CA PRO A 16 6.03 8.99 -10.98
C PRO A 16 6.96 7.82 -10.73
N GLN A 17 6.88 7.19 -9.55
CA GLN A 17 7.70 6.03 -9.22
C GLN A 17 7.30 4.83 -10.07
N GLY A 18 6.01 4.57 -10.22
CA GLY A 18 5.52 3.49 -11.06
C GLY A 18 5.90 3.67 -12.51
N ARG A 19 5.82 4.89 -13.00
CA ARG A 19 6.24 5.20 -14.38
C ARG A 19 7.74 4.99 -14.59
N ALA A 20 8.55 5.38 -13.62
CA ALA A 20 10.00 5.17 -13.69
C ALA A 20 10.35 3.69 -13.70
N VAL A 21 9.70 2.90 -12.88
CA VAL A 21 9.89 1.44 -12.85
C VAL A 21 9.47 0.82 -14.17
N HIS A 22 8.32 1.22 -14.69
CA HIS A 22 7.82 0.73 -15.97
C HIS A 22 8.80 1.00 -17.09
N HIS A 23 9.29 2.23 -17.17
CA HIS A 23 10.26 2.63 -18.19
C HIS A 23 11.56 1.83 -18.06
N ALA A 24 12.04 1.63 -16.83
CA ALA A 24 13.25 0.86 -16.58
C ALA A 24 13.10 -0.62 -16.99
N LEU A 25 11.95 -1.22 -16.73
CA LEU A 25 11.67 -2.59 -17.15
C LEU A 25 11.66 -2.74 -18.66
N GLU A 26 11.07 -1.77 -19.37
CA GLU A 26 11.10 -1.77 -20.83
C GLU A 26 12.54 -1.65 -21.36
N GLY A 27 13.33 -0.77 -20.74
CA GLY A 27 14.74 -0.62 -21.10
C GLY A 27 15.56 -1.86 -20.89
N LEU A 28 15.18 -2.72 -19.95
CA LEU A 28 15.83 -4.00 -19.69
C LEU A 28 15.33 -5.12 -20.61
N GLY A 29 14.38 -4.83 -21.47
CA GLY A 29 13.87 -5.80 -22.44
C GLY A 29 12.67 -6.59 -22.01
N PHE A 30 12.08 -6.26 -20.87
CA PHE A 30 10.85 -6.90 -20.42
C PHE A 30 9.66 -6.34 -21.17
N LYS A 31 9.10 -7.15 -22.05
CA LYS A 31 7.90 -6.78 -22.82
C LYS A 31 6.66 -7.31 -22.14
N GLY A 32 5.53 -6.65 -22.34
CA GLY A 32 4.26 -7.12 -21.80
C GLY A 32 3.91 -6.55 -20.45
N VAL A 33 4.72 -5.69 -19.88
CA VAL A 33 4.36 -4.95 -18.68
C VAL A 33 3.50 -3.77 -19.09
N GLU A 34 2.22 -3.82 -18.80
CA GLU A 34 1.27 -2.81 -19.28
C GLU A 34 1.15 -1.61 -18.34
N ASP A 35 1.35 -1.82 -17.05
CA ASP A 35 1.27 -0.76 -16.06
C ASP A 35 2.08 -1.15 -14.84
N VAL A 36 2.54 -0.15 -14.09
CA VAL A 36 3.26 -0.35 -12.83
C VAL A 36 2.76 0.68 -11.83
N ARG A 37 2.36 0.22 -10.66
CA ARG A 37 1.94 1.08 -9.55
C ARG A 37 2.82 0.77 -8.37
N VAL A 38 3.35 1.80 -7.75
CA VAL A 38 4.19 1.66 -6.56
C VAL A 38 3.39 2.08 -5.33
N GLY A 39 3.38 1.23 -4.34
CA GLY A 39 2.74 1.54 -3.07
C GLY A 39 3.69 1.21 -1.94
N ARG A 40 3.16 1.18 -0.73
CA ARG A 40 3.96 0.82 0.43
C ARG A 40 3.21 -0.14 1.33
N VAL A 41 3.97 -0.88 2.12
CA VAL A 41 3.44 -1.80 3.12
C VAL A 41 3.95 -1.36 4.48
N ILE A 42 3.05 -1.22 5.43
CA ILE A 42 3.39 -0.87 6.81
C ILE A 42 3.01 -2.05 7.69
N GLU A 43 3.97 -2.60 8.42
CA GLU A 43 3.70 -3.70 9.34
C GLU A 43 3.62 -3.17 10.77
N LEU A 44 2.56 -3.54 11.47
CA LEU A 44 2.33 -3.11 12.84
C LEU A 44 2.24 -4.33 13.76
N GLU A 45 2.86 -4.22 14.93
CA GLU A 45 2.57 -5.14 16.04
C GLU A 45 1.63 -4.41 16.98
N VAL A 46 0.44 -4.94 17.17
CA VAL A 46 -0.57 -4.33 18.03
C VAL A 46 -1.03 -5.32 19.09
N ALA A 47 -1.57 -4.79 20.17
CA ALA A 47 -2.08 -5.62 21.26
C ALA A 47 -3.23 -6.51 20.77
N GLU A 48 -3.33 -7.70 21.35
CA GLU A 48 -4.46 -8.58 21.08
C GLU A 48 -5.76 -7.85 21.42
N GLY A 49 -6.76 -8.02 20.59
CA GLY A 49 -8.05 -7.37 20.79
C GLY A 49 -8.15 -5.96 20.21
N THR A 50 -7.09 -5.46 19.55
CA THR A 50 -7.16 -4.20 18.84
C THR A 50 -8.21 -4.30 17.75
N GLY A 51 -9.22 -3.44 17.80
CA GLY A 51 -10.36 -3.51 16.90
C GLY A 51 -10.08 -2.88 15.54
N ASP A 52 -10.92 -3.25 14.57
CA ASP A 52 -10.82 -2.74 13.20
C ASP A 52 -10.98 -1.23 13.15
N GLU A 53 -11.82 -0.67 14.01
CA GLU A 53 -12.05 0.77 14.06
C GLU A 53 -10.80 1.54 14.42
N SER A 54 -10.05 1.04 15.43
CA SER A 54 -8.78 1.66 15.80
C SER A 54 -7.76 1.59 14.66
N LEU A 55 -7.69 0.46 13.98
CA LEU A 55 -6.78 0.30 12.85
C LEU A 55 -7.14 1.25 11.70
N ARG A 56 -8.43 1.42 11.41
CA ARG A 56 -8.86 2.37 10.40
C ARG A 56 -8.51 3.80 10.78
N GLU A 57 -8.68 4.17 12.04
CA GLU A 57 -8.30 5.50 12.50
C GLU A 57 -6.81 5.77 12.32
N MET A 58 -5.98 4.78 12.63
CA MET A 58 -4.54 4.90 12.41
C MET A 58 -4.22 5.18 10.94
N CYS A 59 -4.86 4.45 10.04
CA CYS A 59 -4.66 4.63 8.61
C CYS A 59 -5.09 6.03 8.16
N GLU A 60 -6.28 6.45 8.55
CA GLU A 60 -6.87 7.69 8.07
C GLU A 60 -6.23 8.93 8.67
N LYS A 61 -5.73 8.83 9.90
CA LYS A 61 -5.12 9.97 10.58
C LYS A 61 -3.63 10.12 10.31
N LEU A 62 -2.94 9.03 9.96
CA LEU A 62 -1.48 9.07 9.85
C LEU A 62 -0.92 8.24 8.70
N LEU A 63 -1.32 6.98 8.57
CA LEU A 63 -0.60 6.02 7.73
C LEU A 63 -0.83 6.21 6.24
N ALA A 64 -1.98 6.74 5.86
CA ALA A 64 -2.32 6.97 4.45
C ALA A 64 -2.79 8.41 4.27
N ASN A 65 -2.49 8.97 3.10
CA ASN A 65 -3.00 10.29 2.72
C ASN A 65 -4.34 10.08 2.00
N MET A 66 -5.43 10.29 2.71
CA MET A 66 -6.78 9.98 2.22
C MET A 66 -7.21 10.80 1.02
N VAL A 67 -6.50 11.88 0.71
CA VAL A 67 -6.78 12.66 -0.48
C VAL A 67 -6.36 11.93 -1.75
N ILE A 68 -5.21 11.26 -1.71
CA ILE A 68 -4.61 10.65 -2.91
C ILE A 68 -4.38 9.15 -2.78
N GLU A 69 -4.58 8.57 -1.60
CA GLU A 69 -4.26 7.16 -1.36
C GLU A 69 -5.46 6.37 -0.86
N ASN A 70 -5.45 5.08 -1.17
CA ASN A 70 -6.33 4.08 -0.57
C ASN A 70 -5.49 3.19 0.32
N TYR A 71 -6.12 2.50 1.26
CA TYR A 71 -5.45 1.54 2.11
C TYR A 71 -6.26 0.26 2.23
N ARG A 72 -5.56 -0.82 2.59
CA ARG A 72 -6.19 -2.09 2.92
C ARG A 72 -5.51 -2.66 4.15
N ILE A 73 -6.32 -3.19 5.06
CA ILE A 73 -5.84 -3.77 6.31
C ILE A 73 -5.87 -5.28 6.18
N GLU A 74 -4.73 -5.92 6.45
CA GLU A 74 -4.63 -7.38 6.51
C GLU A 74 -4.18 -7.78 7.91
N LYS A 75 -4.99 -8.60 8.58
CA LYS A 75 -4.61 -9.19 9.85
C LYS A 75 -3.92 -10.51 9.57
N LEU A 76 -2.70 -10.65 10.06
CA LEU A 76 -1.91 -11.85 9.85
C LEU A 76 -2.08 -12.78 11.05
N GLU A 77 -2.42 -14.04 10.76
CA GLU A 77 -2.51 -15.04 11.80
C GLU A 77 -1.11 -15.42 12.26
N THR A 78 -0.92 -15.42 13.58
CA THR A 78 0.29 -15.94 14.16
C THR A 78 0.09 -17.44 14.36
N ALA A 79 0.86 -18.22 13.66
CA ALA A 79 0.84 -19.65 13.85
C ALA A 79 1.41 -20.02 15.23
#